data_41101d7ac2ce5ee7636cfb9a728b3b97
#
_entry.id   41101d7ac2ce5ee7636cfb9a728b3b97
#
_cell.length_a   1.000
_cell.length_b   1.000
_cell.length_c   1.000
_cell.angle_alpha   90.00
_cell.angle_beta   90.00
_cell.angle_gamma   90.00
#
_symmetry.space_group_name_H-M   'P 1'
#
loop_
_entity.id
_entity.type
_entity.pdbx_description
1 polymer ?
#
loop_
_entity_poly.entity_id
_entity_poly.type
_entity_poly.pdbx_seq_one_letter_code
_entity_poly.pdbx_strand_id
1 'polypeptide(L)'
;MLTSTQLNTMLNLQDGMNKKVNPQWLTAGYSYLRAAMIESVEAIEHHGWKWWKAQKLDLPQVQMELVDIWHFALSHLIICHNGNITQAAKAIETALLESHTDVTFDGNKINFSEASLVENLELMAGLCVAKRFDVPLFIKIVEQAEMDASALFSQYVGKNILNFFRQDHGYKEGTYIKIWDAKEDNEHLVEVLTQTDNALDDYADVIYQQLEKRYPR
;
A
#
# COMPACT_ATOMS: atom_id res chain seq x y z
N MET A 1 8.69 -3.38 -13.48
CA MET A 1 7.90 -4.48 -12.89
C MET A 1 8.55 -4.89 -11.58
N LEU A 2 7.76 -5.21 -10.54
CA LEU A 2 8.28 -5.71 -9.26
C LEU A 2 9.03 -7.04 -9.46
N THR A 3 10.19 -7.18 -8.83
CA THR A 3 10.98 -8.43 -8.86
C THR A 3 10.45 -9.43 -7.84
N SER A 4 10.73 -10.74 -8.04
CA SER A 4 10.41 -11.78 -7.08
C SER A 4 10.97 -11.49 -5.68
N THR A 5 12.18 -10.95 -5.59
CA THR A 5 12.79 -10.55 -4.31
C THR A 5 11.99 -9.45 -3.63
N GLN A 6 11.62 -8.39 -4.36
CA GLN A 6 10.81 -7.30 -3.82
C GLN A 6 9.44 -7.77 -3.34
N LEU A 7 8.76 -8.61 -4.12
CA LEU A 7 7.47 -9.20 -3.74
C LEU A 7 7.57 -10.03 -2.46
N ASN A 8 8.57 -10.91 -2.37
CA ASN A 8 8.79 -11.71 -1.17
C ASN A 8 9.12 -10.85 0.05
N THR A 9 9.92 -9.80 -0.11
CA THR A 9 10.23 -8.85 0.97
C THR A 9 8.96 -8.18 1.47
N MET A 10 8.15 -7.60 0.58
CA MET A 10 6.90 -6.93 0.95
C MET A 10 5.91 -7.88 1.64
N LEU A 11 5.74 -9.08 1.12
CA LEU A 11 4.84 -10.09 1.72
C LEU A 11 5.30 -10.53 3.11
N ASN A 12 6.61 -10.74 3.31
CA ASN A 12 7.15 -11.09 4.63
C ASN A 12 7.00 -9.95 5.64
N LEU A 13 7.26 -8.71 5.22
CA LEU A 13 7.05 -7.52 6.05
C LEU A 13 5.57 -7.38 6.43
N GLN A 14 4.66 -7.62 5.48
CA GLN A 14 3.22 -7.54 5.74
C GLN A 14 2.75 -8.62 6.73
N ASP A 15 3.19 -9.85 6.56
CA ASP A 15 2.88 -10.94 7.50
C ASP A 15 3.43 -10.63 8.90
N GLY A 16 4.67 -10.15 8.99
CA GLY A 16 5.28 -9.71 10.23
C GLY A 16 4.50 -8.61 10.93
N MET A 17 4.08 -7.57 10.19
CA MET A 17 3.27 -6.47 10.72
C MET A 17 1.90 -6.95 11.20
N ASN A 18 1.22 -7.77 10.41
CA ASN A 18 -0.07 -8.34 10.78
C ASN A 18 0.02 -9.21 12.03
N LYS A 19 1.07 -10.03 12.17
CA LYS A 19 1.35 -10.84 13.37
C LYS A 19 1.62 -9.98 14.60
N LYS A 20 2.28 -8.84 14.44
CA LYS A 20 2.52 -7.89 15.53
C LYS A 20 1.21 -7.31 16.07
N VAL A 21 0.28 -6.97 15.18
CA VAL A 21 -1.06 -6.48 15.56
C VAL A 21 -1.89 -7.60 16.19
N ASN A 22 -1.91 -8.78 15.58
CA ASN A 22 -2.61 -9.95 16.06
C ASN A 22 -1.93 -11.24 15.56
N PRO A 23 -1.32 -12.05 16.43
CA PRO A 23 -0.69 -13.32 16.04
C PRO A 23 -1.62 -14.29 15.28
N GLN A 24 -2.94 -14.18 15.47
CA GLN A 24 -3.95 -15.02 14.81
C GLN A 24 -4.63 -14.30 13.63
N TRP A 25 -4.00 -13.30 13.04
CA TRP A 25 -4.57 -12.43 12.01
C TRP A 25 -5.15 -13.16 10.80
N LEU A 26 -4.59 -14.30 10.41
CA LEU A 26 -5.08 -15.11 9.28
C LEU A 26 -6.52 -15.60 9.45
N THR A 27 -6.93 -15.85 10.69
CA THR A 27 -8.25 -16.39 11.04
C THR A 27 -9.15 -15.38 11.76
N ALA A 28 -8.66 -14.16 11.99
CA ALA A 28 -9.39 -13.13 12.73
C ALA A 28 -10.58 -12.52 11.97
N GLY A 29 -10.74 -12.83 10.69
CA GLY A 29 -11.85 -12.33 9.86
C GLY A 29 -11.76 -10.83 9.53
N TYR A 30 -10.58 -10.25 9.57
CA TYR A 30 -10.38 -8.84 9.21
C TYR A 30 -10.72 -8.59 7.73
N SER A 31 -11.45 -7.51 7.47
CA SER A 31 -11.91 -7.15 6.13
C SER A 31 -10.88 -6.23 5.45
N TYR A 32 -9.73 -6.78 5.03
CA TYR A 32 -8.67 -6.01 4.38
C TYR A 32 -9.13 -5.30 3.10
N LEU A 33 -9.98 -5.94 2.29
CA LEU A 33 -10.51 -5.28 1.09
C LEU A 33 -11.49 -4.13 1.42
N ARG A 34 -12.08 -4.10 2.63
CA ARG A 34 -12.81 -2.89 3.06
C ARG A 34 -11.85 -1.72 3.28
N ALA A 35 -10.70 -1.98 3.90
CA ALA A 35 -9.69 -0.96 4.08
C ALA A 35 -9.17 -0.50 2.72
N ALA A 36 -8.76 -1.40 1.82
CA ALA A 36 -8.34 -1.05 0.47
C ALA A 36 -9.38 -0.22 -0.31
N MET A 37 -10.67 -0.48 -0.11
CA MET A 37 -11.76 0.33 -0.70
C MET A 37 -11.76 1.76 -0.12
N ILE A 38 -11.56 1.91 1.18
CA ILE A 38 -11.52 3.23 1.84
C ILE A 38 -10.32 4.02 1.30
N GLU A 39 -9.13 3.44 1.28
CA GLU A 39 -7.94 4.11 0.74
C GLU A 39 -8.09 4.46 -0.76
N SER A 40 -8.82 3.65 -1.54
CA SER A 40 -9.13 3.98 -2.94
C SER A 40 -9.99 5.26 -3.03
N VAL A 41 -10.93 5.45 -2.12
CA VAL A 41 -11.78 6.65 -2.06
C VAL A 41 -10.98 7.86 -1.54
N GLU A 42 -10.06 7.67 -0.59
CA GLU A 42 -9.16 8.72 -0.11
C GLU A 42 -8.22 9.17 -1.22
N ALA A 43 -7.67 8.26 -2.01
CA ALA A 43 -6.90 8.59 -3.21
C ALA A 43 -7.68 9.45 -4.21
N ILE A 44 -8.99 9.18 -4.42
CA ILE A 44 -9.86 10.00 -5.26
C ILE A 44 -10.04 11.41 -4.66
N GLU A 45 -10.21 11.54 -3.34
CA GLU A 45 -10.30 12.86 -2.69
C GLU A 45 -9.01 13.67 -2.88
N HIS A 46 -7.84 13.06 -2.76
CA HIS A 46 -6.54 13.70 -2.99
C HIS A 46 -6.30 14.03 -4.47
N HIS A 47 -6.89 13.28 -5.40
CA HIS A 47 -6.82 13.59 -6.82
C HIS A 47 -7.58 14.88 -7.18
N GLY A 48 -8.65 15.19 -6.46
CA GLY A 48 -9.48 16.36 -6.75
C GLY A 48 -10.54 16.08 -7.84
N TRP A 49 -11.62 15.40 -7.47
CA TRP A 49 -12.69 14.92 -8.36
C TRP A 49 -13.92 15.87 -8.45
N LYS A 50 -14.00 16.89 -7.57
CA LYS A 50 -15.19 17.75 -7.44
C LYS A 50 -15.25 18.78 -8.57
N TRP A 51 -16.06 18.51 -9.60
CA TRP A 51 -16.24 19.42 -10.74
C TRP A 51 -16.87 20.76 -10.37
N TRP A 52 -17.54 20.85 -9.22
CA TRP A 52 -18.22 22.07 -8.75
C TRP A 52 -17.35 22.94 -7.84
N LYS A 53 -16.12 22.55 -7.58
CA LYS A 53 -15.19 23.26 -6.71
C LYS A 53 -13.77 23.13 -7.25
N ALA A 54 -13.03 24.25 -7.26
CA ALA A 54 -11.62 24.21 -7.59
C ALA A 54 -10.86 23.32 -6.59
N GLN A 55 -10.19 22.31 -7.08
CA GLN A 55 -9.30 21.42 -6.35
C GLN A 55 -7.97 21.32 -7.09
N LYS A 56 -6.92 20.95 -6.38
CA LYS A 56 -5.61 20.64 -6.95
C LYS A 56 -5.31 19.18 -6.65
N LEU A 57 -4.71 18.51 -7.60
CA LEU A 57 -4.13 17.19 -7.40
C LEU A 57 -3.02 17.27 -6.34
N ASP A 58 -3.14 16.46 -5.31
CA ASP A 58 -2.09 16.19 -4.33
C ASP A 58 -1.50 14.81 -4.63
N LEU A 59 -0.63 14.76 -5.65
CA LEU A 59 -0.04 13.52 -6.13
C LEU A 59 0.72 12.74 -5.05
N PRO A 60 1.51 13.37 -4.16
CA PRO A 60 2.16 12.66 -3.06
C PRO A 60 1.18 11.95 -2.12
N GLN A 61 0.03 12.55 -1.82
CA GLN A 61 -1.00 11.90 -1.01
C GLN A 61 -1.67 10.76 -1.79
N VAL A 62 -2.02 10.95 -3.07
CA VAL A 62 -2.52 9.85 -3.91
C VAL A 62 -1.56 8.66 -3.86
N GLN A 63 -0.25 8.89 -4.03
CA GLN A 63 0.76 7.83 -3.98
C GLN A 63 0.82 7.14 -2.60
N MET A 64 0.62 7.89 -1.53
CA MET A 64 0.58 7.33 -0.17
C MET A 64 -0.62 6.39 0.02
N GLU A 65 -1.80 6.77 -0.46
CA GLU A 65 -2.99 5.92 -0.41
C GLU A 65 -2.82 4.65 -1.26
N LEU A 66 -2.12 4.73 -2.40
CA LEU A 66 -1.81 3.53 -3.19
C LEU A 66 -0.91 2.55 -2.41
N VAL A 67 0.02 3.05 -1.63
CA VAL A 67 0.84 2.21 -0.74
C VAL A 67 -0.04 1.54 0.33
N ASP A 68 -0.99 2.26 0.91
CA ASP A 68 -1.90 1.71 1.91
C ASP A 68 -2.88 0.68 1.29
N ILE A 69 -3.40 0.93 0.07
CA ILE A 69 -4.13 -0.09 -0.71
C ILE A 69 -3.28 -1.36 -0.87
N TRP A 70 -1.99 -1.22 -1.20
CA TRP A 70 -1.10 -2.36 -1.40
C TRP A 70 -0.84 -3.15 -0.11
N HIS A 71 -0.69 -2.48 1.03
CA HIS A 71 -0.62 -3.14 2.34
C HIS A 71 -1.83 -4.06 2.59
N PHE A 72 -3.03 -3.54 2.36
CA PHE A 72 -4.25 -4.30 2.58
C PHE A 72 -4.46 -5.39 1.52
N ALA A 73 -4.08 -5.13 0.27
CA ALA A 73 -4.11 -6.12 -0.81
C ALA A 73 -3.19 -7.30 -0.53
N LEU A 74 -1.95 -7.07 -0.10
CA LEU A 74 -1.01 -8.13 0.26
C LEU A 74 -1.54 -8.98 1.42
N SER A 75 -2.12 -8.34 2.45
CA SER A 75 -2.76 -9.07 3.55
C SER A 75 -3.89 -9.98 3.04
N HIS A 76 -4.74 -9.48 2.15
CA HIS A 76 -5.80 -10.27 1.53
C HIS A 76 -5.24 -11.43 0.70
N LEU A 77 -4.24 -11.19 -0.13
CA LEU A 77 -3.62 -12.22 -0.96
C LEU A 77 -2.93 -13.32 -0.13
N ILE A 78 -2.28 -12.96 0.98
CA ILE A 78 -1.73 -13.94 1.92
C ILE A 78 -2.84 -14.84 2.49
N ILE A 79 -3.99 -14.27 2.89
CA ILE A 79 -5.15 -15.04 3.37
C ILE A 79 -5.70 -15.97 2.29
N CYS A 80 -5.83 -15.50 1.05
CA CYS A 80 -6.30 -16.31 -0.09
C CYS A 80 -5.40 -17.54 -0.34
N HIS A 81 -4.14 -17.47 0.08
CA HIS A 81 -3.19 -18.56 -0.02
C HIS A 81 -2.89 -19.23 1.35
N ASN A 82 -3.81 -19.15 2.30
CA ASN A 82 -3.74 -19.80 3.62
C ASN A 82 -2.42 -19.47 4.39
N GLY A 83 -1.91 -18.26 4.25
CA GLY A 83 -0.67 -17.81 4.88
C GLY A 83 0.61 -18.23 4.15
N ASN A 84 0.51 -18.86 2.98
CA ASN A 84 1.68 -19.29 2.20
C ASN A 84 2.24 -18.15 1.36
N ILE A 85 3.29 -17.50 1.86
CA ILE A 85 3.95 -16.35 1.24
C ILE A 85 4.44 -16.68 -0.18
N THR A 86 5.05 -17.86 -0.38
CA THR A 86 5.59 -18.26 -1.69
C THR A 86 4.48 -18.43 -2.72
N GLN A 87 3.33 -18.98 -2.33
CA GLN A 87 2.17 -19.11 -3.23
C GLN A 87 1.54 -17.75 -3.53
N ALA A 88 1.44 -16.89 -2.54
CA ALA A 88 0.95 -15.52 -2.75
C ALA A 88 1.86 -14.73 -3.71
N ALA A 89 3.18 -14.79 -3.52
CA ALA A 89 4.15 -14.18 -4.43
C ALA A 89 3.99 -14.69 -5.86
N LYS A 90 3.92 -16.02 -6.03
CA LYS A 90 3.74 -16.65 -7.34
C LYS A 90 2.42 -16.23 -8.02
N ALA A 91 1.34 -16.11 -7.27
CA ALA A 91 0.05 -15.65 -7.80
C ALA A 91 0.13 -14.20 -8.32
N ILE A 92 0.81 -13.31 -7.57
CA ILE A 92 1.05 -11.93 -8.01
C ILE A 92 1.92 -11.91 -9.27
N GLU A 93 3.03 -12.66 -9.29
CA GLU A 93 3.91 -12.75 -10.47
C GLU A 93 3.16 -13.25 -11.71
N THR A 94 2.33 -14.28 -11.54
CA THR A 94 1.52 -14.81 -12.63
C THR A 94 0.54 -13.75 -13.16
N ALA A 95 -0.16 -13.05 -12.28
CA ALA A 95 -1.07 -11.98 -12.68
C ALA A 95 -0.36 -10.83 -13.43
N LEU A 96 0.87 -10.48 -13.01
CA LEU A 96 1.69 -9.47 -13.68
C LEU A 96 2.16 -9.93 -15.05
N LEU A 97 2.46 -11.21 -15.24
CA LEU A 97 2.89 -11.78 -16.52
C LEU A 97 1.73 -11.96 -17.51
N GLU A 98 0.57 -12.37 -17.03
CA GLU A 98 -0.64 -12.56 -17.85
C GLU A 98 -1.25 -11.23 -18.31
N SER A 99 -0.98 -10.16 -17.61
CA SER A 99 -1.25 -8.75 -17.92
C SER A 99 -2.48 -8.52 -18.84
N HIS A 100 -3.67 -8.66 -18.27
CA HIS A 100 -4.91 -8.27 -18.95
C HIS A 100 -5.15 -6.76 -18.81
N THR A 101 -6.00 -6.21 -19.69
CA THR A 101 -6.36 -4.78 -19.71
C THR A 101 -7.83 -4.53 -19.40
N ASP A 102 -8.57 -5.56 -19.07
CA ASP A 102 -10.01 -5.49 -18.81
C ASP A 102 -10.42 -6.40 -17.64
N VAL A 103 -11.48 -6.00 -16.97
CA VAL A 103 -12.08 -6.76 -15.88
C VAL A 103 -13.60 -6.78 -16.03
N THR A 104 -14.25 -7.88 -15.66
CA THR A 104 -15.72 -7.94 -15.61
C THR A 104 -16.20 -7.47 -14.24
N PHE A 105 -17.02 -6.41 -14.22
CA PHE A 105 -17.67 -5.88 -13.03
C PHE A 105 -19.14 -5.58 -13.33
N ASP A 106 -20.04 -6.02 -12.46
CA ASP A 106 -21.50 -5.88 -12.60
C ASP A 106 -22.03 -6.31 -13.99
N GLY A 107 -21.51 -7.44 -14.51
CA GLY A 107 -21.88 -7.99 -15.81
C GLY A 107 -21.26 -7.28 -17.02
N ASN A 108 -20.55 -6.18 -16.84
CA ASN A 108 -19.92 -5.42 -17.90
C ASN A 108 -18.43 -5.70 -17.97
N LYS A 109 -17.89 -5.79 -19.19
CA LYS A 109 -16.45 -5.84 -19.44
C LYS A 109 -15.92 -4.41 -19.51
N ILE A 110 -15.07 -4.03 -18.56
CA ILE A 110 -14.51 -2.69 -18.42
C ILE A 110 -13.03 -2.74 -18.81
N ASN A 111 -12.65 -1.95 -19.81
CA ASN A 111 -11.25 -1.77 -20.21
C ASN A 111 -10.63 -0.66 -19.34
N PHE A 112 -9.73 -1.04 -18.45
CA PHE A 112 -9.06 -0.12 -17.54
C PHE A 112 -7.79 0.52 -18.12
N SER A 113 -7.31 0.05 -19.28
CA SER A 113 -6.12 0.63 -19.91
C SER A 113 -6.36 2.04 -20.45
N GLU A 114 -7.61 2.34 -20.83
CA GLU A 114 -8.04 3.61 -21.43
C GLU A 114 -8.75 4.53 -20.44
N ALA A 115 -9.11 4.01 -19.27
CA ALA A 115 -9.78 4.76 -18.21
C ALA A 115 -8.81 5.73 -17.51
N SER A 116 -9.33 6.80 -16.96
CA SER A 116 -8.58 7.75 -16.14
C SER A 116 -8.19 7.14 -14.79
N LEU A 117 -7.27 7.79 -14.07
CA LEU A 117 -6.87 7.37 -12.72
C LEU A 117 -8.07 7.28 -11.77
N VAL A 118 -8.96 8.28 -11.80
CA VAL A 118 -10.16 8.30 -10.94
C VAL A 118 -11.10 7.15 -11.27
N GLU A 119 -11.40 6.92 -12.55
CA GLU A 119 -12.26 5.80 -12.98
C GLU A 119 -11.67 4.43 -12.59
N ASN A 120 -10.35 4.28 -12.67
CA ASN A 120 -9.67 3.06 -12.25
C ASN A 120 -9.68 2.89 -10.72
N LEU A 121 -9.56 3.96 -9.94
CA LEU A 121 -9.73 3.92 -8.49
C LEU A 121 -11.18 3.57 -8.09
N GLU A 122 -12.19 4.11 -8.77
CA GLU A 122 -13.60 3.75 -8.59
C GLU A 122 -13.83 2.26 -8.89
N LEU A 123 -13.25 1.76 -9.99
CA LEU A 123 -13.34 0.34 -10.35
C LEU A 123 -12.65 -0.54 -9.29
N MET A 124 -11.47 -0.15 -8.79
CA MET A 124 -10.77 -0.85 -7.69
C MET A 124 -11.63 -0.87 -6.43
N ALA A 125 -12.21 0.26 -6.03
CA ALA A 125 -13.11 0.33 -4.88
C ALA A 125 -14.32 -0.61 -5.05
N GLY A 126 -14.95 -0.62 -6.24
CA GLY A 126 -16.04 -1.52 -6.57
C GLY A 126 -15.66 -3.00 -6.48
N LEU A 127 -14.49 -3.38 -7.02
CA LEU A 127 -13.95 -4.74 -6.91
C LEU A 127 -13.70 -5.13 -5.45
N CYS A 128 -13.16 -4.23 -4.63
CA CYS A 128 -12.94 -4.46 -3.21
C CYS A 128 -14.25 -4.70 -2.44
N VAL A 129 -15.33 -3.97 -2.77
CA VAL A 129 -16.69 -4.23 -2.25
C VAL A 129 -17.15 -5.63 -2.64
N ALA A 130 -16.89 -6.04 -3.88
CA ALA A 130 -17.23 -7.38 -4.39
C ALA A 130 -16.25 -8.49 -3.91
N LYS A 131 -15.35 -8.18 -2.96
CA LYS A 131 -14.34 -9.09 -2.40
C LYS A 131 -13.34 -9.61 -3.45
N ARG A 132 -13.00 -8.77 -4.37
CA ARG A 132 -12.01 -9.02 -5.44
C ARG A 132 -10.92 -7.98 -5.39
N PHE A 133 -9.70 -8.39 -5.73
CA PHE A 133 -8.58 -7.50 -5.98
C PHE A 133 -7.92 -7.90 -7.30
N ASP A 134 -7.71 -6.94 -8.17
CA ASP A 134 -7.10 -7.15 -9.48
C ASP A 134 -5.72 -6.52 -9.52
N VAL A 135 -4.68 -7.35 -9.59
CA VAL A 135 -3.29 -6.89 -9.54
C VAL A 135 -2.91 -6.06 -10.78
N PRO A 136 -3.24 -6.46 -12.03
CA PRO A 136 -2.97 -5.64 -13.21
C PRO A 136 -3.63 -4.26 -13.17
N LEU A 137 -4.89 -4.17 -12.72
CA LEU A 137 -5.57 -2.90 -12.51
C LEU A 137 -4.82 -2.03 -11.48
N PHE A 138 -4.40 -2.62 -10.35
CA PHE A 138 -3.63 -1.89 -9.34
C PHE A 138 -2.33 -1.32 -9.91
N ILE A 139 -1.58 -2.12 -10.66
CA ILE A 139 -0.33 -1.64 -11.30
C ILE A 139 -0.62 -0.53 -12.31
N LYS A 140 -1.71 -0.61 -13.06
CA LYS A 140 -2.12 0.48 -13.96
C LYS A 140 -2.41 1.77 -13.20
N ILE A 141 -3.07 1.69 -12.05
CA ILE A 141 -3.33 2.83 -11.15
C ILE A 141 -2.01 3.43 -10.65
N VAL A 142 -1.06 2.58 -10.21
CA VAL A 142 0.27 3.01 -9.76
C VAL A 142 1.02 3.76 -10.87
N GLU A 143 1.02 3.24 -12.10
CA GLU A 143 1.62 3.91 -13.26
C GLU A 143 0.96 5.26 -13.57
N GLN A 144 -0.37 5.33 -13.51
CA GLN A 144 -1.12 6.58 -13.73
C GLN A 144 -0.85 7.63 -12.63
N ALA A 145 -0.50 7.20 -11.44
CA ALA A 145 -0.07 8.05 -10.34
C ALA A 145 1.45 8.37 -10.39
N GLU A 146 2.09 8.20 -11.56
CA GLU A 146 3.50 8.51 -11.80
C GLU A 146 4.46 7.76 -10.84
N MET A 147 4.07 6.56 -10.41
CA MET A 147 4.88 5.67 -9.59
C MET A 147 5.42 4.50 -10.41
N ASP A 148 6.70 4.22 -10.29
CA ASP A 148 7.30 2.99 -10.81
C ASP A 148 7.41 1.89 -9.74
N ALA A 149 7.85 0.71 -10.16
CA ALA A 149 8.01 -0.43 -9.25
C ALA A 149 9.04 -0.17 -8.13
N SER A 150 10.08 0.62 -8.38
CA SER A 150 11.10 0.96 -7.38
C SER A 150 10.54 1.93 -6.34
N ALA A 151 9.79 2.93 -6.78
CA ALA A 151 9.12 3.89 -5.91
C ALA A 151 8.07 3.19 -5.03
N LEU A 152 7.22 2.33 -5.63
CA LEU A 152 6.24 1.53 -4.88
C LEU A 152 6.92 0.67 -3.81
N PHE A 153 8.01 -0.04 -4.16
CA PHE A 153 8.76 -0.86 -3.22
C PHE A 153 9.33 -0.02 -2.08
N SER A 154 10.02 1.06 -2.40
CA SER A 154 10.66 1.93 -1.42
C SER A 154 9.66 2.55 -0.44
N GLN A 155 8.57 3.11 -0.96
CA GLN A 155 7.51 3.70 -0.13
C GLN A 155 6.78 2.65 0.71
N TYR A 156 6.51 1.46 0.14
CA TYR A 156 5.92 0.36 0.87
C TYR A 156 6.78 -0.09 2.05
N VAL A 157 8.08 -0.34 1.82
CA VAL A 157 9.00 -0.73 2.90
C VAL A 157 9.06 0.35 3.96
N GLY A 158 9.23 1.61 3.56
CA GLY A 158 9.26 2.73 4.49
C GLY A 158 8.00 2.85 5.35
N LYS A 159 6.82 2.78 4.73
CA LYS A 159 5.53 2.84 5.45
C LYS A 159 5.36 1.65 6.39
N ASN A 160 5.76 0.45 5.97
CA ASN A 160 5.71 -0.74 6.81
C ASN A 160 6.62 -0.58 8.06
N ILE A 161 7.84 -0.08 7.88
CA ILE A 161 8.76 0.19 8.99
C ILE A 161 8.20 1.27 9.92
N LEU A 162 7.60 2.34 9.41
CA LEU A 162 6.92 3.33 10.24
C LEU A 162 5.79 2.70 11.05
N ASN A 163 5.02 1.78 10.46
CA ASN A 163 3.97 1.07 11.17
C ASN A 163 4.52 0.15 12.28
N PHE A 164 5.65 -0.53 12.07
CA PHE A 164 6.37 -1.24 13.14
C PHE A 164 6.80 -0.29 14.23
N PHE A 165 7.42 0.83 13.86
CA PHE A 165 7.89 1.86 14.78
C PHE A 165 6.75 2.41 15.65
N ARG A 166 5.59 2.71 15.05
CA ARG A 166 4.38 3.14 15.76
C ARG A 166 3.95 2.12 16.81
N GLN A 167 3.91 0.83 16.46
CA GLN A 167 3.53 -0.23 17.40
C GLN A 167 4.55 -0.39 18.54
N ASP A 168 5.84 -0.27 18.25
CA ASP A 168 6.91 -0.34 19.25
C ASP A 168 6.86 0.81 20.25
N HIS A 169 6.27 1.95 19.86
CA HIS A 169 6.19 3.16 20.66
C HIS A 169 4.77 3.44 21.23
N GLY A 170 3.93 2.42 21.33
CA GLY A 170 2.64 2.50 22.02
C GLY A 170 1.48 3.02 21.19
N TYR A 171 1.49 2.82 19.88
CA TYR A 171 0.38 3.24 19.02
C TYR A 171 -0.95 2.57 19.41
N LYS A 172 -0.90 1.26 19.69
CA LYS A 172 -2.07 0.49 20.14
C LYS A 172 -2.60 0.95 21.50
N GLU A 173 -1.73 1.38 22.38
CA GLU A 173 -2.03 1.89 23.69
C GLU A 173 -2.46 3.38 23.69
N GLY A 174 -2.37 4.04 22.53
CA GLY A 174 -2.70 5.46 22.37
C GLY A 174 -1.66 6.42 22.97
N THR A 175 -0.44 5.95 23.23
CA THR A 175 0.66 6.75 23.81
C THR A 175 1.67 7.23 22.77
N TYR A 176 1.57 6.76 21.55
CA TYR A 176 2.43 7.18 20.45
C TYR A 176 2.29 8.68 20.14
N ILE A 177 3.42 9.35 20.01
CA ILE A 177 3.45 10.77 19.59
C ILE A 177 3.52 10.82 18.07
N LYS A 178 2.46 11.30 17.42
CA LYS A 178 2.39 11.34 15.95
C LYS A 178 3.10 12.57 15.36
N ILE A 179 3.17 13.67 16.11
CA ILE A 179 3.74 14.95 15.64
C ILE A 179 5.10 15.16 16.31
N TRP A 180 6.18 15.22 15.53
CA TRP A 180 7.55 15.46 15.97
C TRP A 180 8.05 16.78 15.35
N ASP A 181 8.58 17.69 16.14
CA ASP A 181 9.10 18.98 15.68
C ASP A 181 8.13 19.70 14.70
N ALA A 182 6.84 19.72 15.06
CA ALA A 182 5.74 20.32 14.30
C ALA A 182 5.43 19.67 12.94
N LYS A 183 5.97 18.48 12.65
CA LYS A 183 5.68 17.66 11.46
C LYS A 183 5.05 16.33 11.86
N GLU A 184 4.22 15.78 11.00
CA GLU A 184 3.73 14.41 11.17
C GLU A 184 4.85 13.39 10.91
N ASP A 185 4.72 12.21 11.52
CA ASP A 185 5.66 11.10 11.36
C ASP A 185 5.82 10.65 9.89
N ASN A 186 4.76 10.76 9.08
CA ASN A 186 4.83 10.50 7.64
C ASN A 186 5.76 11.49 6.91
N GLU A 187 5.81 12.77 7.32
CA GLU A 187 6.72 13.76 6.72
C GLU A 187 8.17 13.43 7.06
N HIS A 188 8.43 13.01 8.30
CA HIS A 188 9.75 12.50 8.70
C HIS A 188 10.15 11.26 7.90
N LEU A 189 9.20 10.33 7.67
CA LEU A 189 9.45 9.16 6.81
C LEU A 189 9.87 9.57 5.40
N VAL A 190 9.15 10.48 4.76
CA VAL A 190 9.48 10.96 3.40
C VAL A 190 10.90 11.51 3.35
N GLU A 191 11.30 12.32 4.33
CA GLU A 191 12.67 12.84 4.42
C GLU A 191 13.70 11.72 4.57
N VAL A 192 13.43 10.71 5.40
CA VAL A 192 14.31 9.55 5.59
C VAL A 192 14.46 8.76 4.30
N LEU A 193 13.36 8.46 3.60
CA LEU A 193 13.37 7.72 2.34
C LEU A 193 14.15 8.45 1.25
N THR A 194 14.03 9.78 1.18
CA THR A 194 14.76 10.59 0.20
C THR A 194 16.29 10.58 0.44
N GLN A 195 16.72 10.35 1.69
CA GLN A 195 18.13 10.37 2.09
C GLN A 195 18.77 8.97 2.15
N THR A 196 17.96 7.90 2.00
CA THR A 196 18.43 6.52 2.17
C THR A 196 18.41 5.79 0.83
N ASP A 197 19.53 5.15 0.47
CA ASP A 197 19.61 4.32 -0.73
C ASP A 197 18.78 3.03 -0.53
N ASN A 198 17.78 2.82 -1.37
CA ASN A 198 16.90 1.66 -1.31
C ASN A 198 17.53 0.36 -1.83
N ALA A 199 18.77 0.42 -2.32
CA ALA A 199 19.55 -0.76 -2.71
C ALA A 199 20.36 -1.37 -1.54
N LEU A 200 20.34 -0.76 -0.35
CA LEU A 200 21.02 -1.29 0.83
C LEU A 200 20.37 -2.59 1.32
N ASP A 201 21.20 -3.57 1.66
CA ASP A 201 20.72 -4.85 2.21
C ASP A 201 19.98 -4.68 3.56
N ASP A 202 20.38 -3.67 4.34
CA ASP A 202 19.80 -3.31 5.64
C ASP A 202 18.85 -2.10 5.56
N TYR A 203 18.28 -1.82 4.37
CA TYR A 203 17.44 -0.65 4.11
C TYR A 203 16.34 -0.42 5.17
N ALA A 204 15.64 -1.48 5.55
CA ALA A 204 14.59 -1.43 6.57
C ALA A 204 15.12 -1.01 7.96
N ASP A 205 16.27 -1.57 8.36
CA ASP A 205 16.90 -1.27 9.66
C ASP A 205 17.41 0.17 9.69
N VAL A 206 17.98 0.66 8.58
CA VAL A 206 18.44 2.05 8.46
C VAL A 206 17.26 3.02 8.59
N ILE A 207 16.12 2.76 7.94
CA ILE A 207 14.91 3.58 8.06
C ILE A 207 14.47 3.62 9.53
N TYR A 208 14.35 2.46 10.19
CA TYR A 208 13.93 2.39 11.59
C TYR A 208 14.82 3.23 12.51
N GLN A 209 16.15 3.07 12.39
CA GLN A 209 17.13 3.82 13.18
C GLN A 209 17.05 5.35 12.93
N GLN A 210 16.77 5.78 11.69
CA GLN A 210 16.63 7.20 11.38
C GLN A 210 15.34 7.78 11.98
N LEU A 211 14.25 7.03 11.99
CA LEU A 211 13.02 7.42 12.68
C LEU A 211 13.25 7.53 14.20
N GLU A 212 13.94 6.56 14.80
CA GLU A 212 14.25 6.56 16.24
C GLU A 212 15.10 7.75 16.69
N LYS A 213 16.04 8.21 15.84
CA LYS A 213 16.82 9.43 16.14
C LYS A 213 16.00 10.71 16.12
N ARG A 214 14.88 10.72 15.42
CA ARG A 214 14.00 11.88 15.25
C ARG A 214 12.81 11.87 16.25
N TYR A 215 12.49 10.70 16.82
CA TYR A 215 11.37 10.54 17.72
C TYR A 215 11.60 11.30 19.04
N PRO A 216 10.60 12.05 19.57
CA PRO A 216 10.69 12.74 20.84
C PRO A 216 10.94 11.75 21.99
N ARG A 217 11.88 12.10 22.88
CA ARG A 217 12.20 11.31 24.08
C ARG A 217 11.38 11.76 25.27
#